data_4f385d73a4950c71428b2696909b5279
#
_entry.id   4f385d73a4950c71428b2696909b5279
#
_cell.length_a   1.000
_cell.length_b   1.000
_cell.length_c   1.000
_cell.angle_alpha   90.00
_cell.angle_beta   90.00
_cell.angle_gamma   90.00
#
_symmetry.space_group_name_H-M   'P 1'
#
loop_
_entity.id
_entity.type
_entity.pdbx_description
1 polymer ?
#
loop_
_entity_poly.entity_id
_entity_poly.type
_entity_poly.pdbx_seq_one_letter_code
_entity_poly.pdbx_strand_id
1 'polypeptide(L)'
;YEMQRSLVGSEMCIRDSYDVADPDQYPLWVLNHYHFLDLSRNKAKRGMLLGRNAGVATHRYPVCYTGKTEITWESLKKIPWLNETAANAGVSWISTDVGGNHGGVEESELYIRSVELGVFSPILRFHAARGKYYKKEPWRWDAKTVAITEKYLRLRHRLLPYLYTEAYNYYEKGVPIVQPLYYKLPWVYDDESYRNEYYFGRELLVAPIITKKDSVMNRTTHRFYIPEGMWYDYN
;
A
#
# COMPACT_ATOMS: atom_id res chain seq x y z
N TYR A 1 24.39 -17.56 -0.71
CA TYR A 1 24.69 -16.09 -0.73
C TYR A 1 24.12 -15.40 -1.98
N GLU A 2 24.08 -16.07 -3.12
CA GLU A 2 23.49 -15.53 -4.35
C GLU A 2 21.95 -15.54 -4.36
N MET A 3 21.31 -16.47 -3.67
CA MET A 3 19.86 -16.53 -3.57
C MET A 3 19.25 -15.31 -2.83
N GLN A 4 19.94 -14.73 -1.86
CA GLN A 4 19.44 -13.54 -1.15
C GLN A 4 19.38 -12.28 -2.01
N ARG A 5 20.22 -12.16 -3.05
CA ARG A 5 20.19 -11.01 -3.97
C ARG A 5 19.10 -11.10 -5.03
N SER A 6 18.66 -12.30 -5.40
CA SER A 6 17.61 -12.51 -6.39
C SER A 6 16.19 -12.35 -5.82
N LEU A 7 16.02 -12.49 -4.50
CA LEU A 7 14.74 -12.39 -3.82
C LEU A 7 14.17 -10.95 -3.74
N VAL A 8 15.00 -9.94 -3.88
CA VAL A 8 14.58 -8.54 -3.84
C VAL A 8 14.00 -8.05 -5.18
N GLY A 9 14.07 -8.81 -6.24
CA GLY A 9 13.76 -8.34 -7.59
C GLY A 9 12.70 -9.09 -8.39
N SER A 10 12.38 -10.34 -8.07
CA SER A 10 11.45 -11.10 -8.92
C SER A 10 10.85 -12.33 -8.25
N GLU A 11 9.98 -12.13 -7.25
CA GLU A 11 9.19 -13.22 -6.67
C GLU A 11 8.40 -14.02 -7.72
N MET A 12 8.18 -13.43 -8.91
CA MET A 12 7.53 -14.10 -10.03
C MET A 12 8.43 -15.15 -10.70
N CYS A 13 9.76 -14.98 -10.70
CA CYS A 13 10.67 -15.96 -11.30
C CYS A 13 10.89 -17.18 -10.40
N ILE A 14 10.67 -17.03 -9.10
CA ILE A 14 10.83 -18.12 -8.13
C ILE A 14 9.64 -19.10 -8.18
N ARG A 15 8.47 -18.60 -8.54
CA ARG A 15 7.23 -19.41 -8.59
C ARG A 15 7.34 -20.60 -9.54
N ASP A 16 8.03 -20.43 -10.65
CA ASP A 16 8.11 -21.45 -11.71
C ASP A 16 9.29 -22.44 -11.50
N SER A 17 10.13 -22.20 -10.48
CA SER A 17 11.38 -22.94 -10.29
C SER A 17 11.32 -23.90 -9.08
N TYR A 18 10.27 -23.87 -8.27
CA TYR A 18 10.17 -24.73 -7.10
C TYR A 18 9.03 -25.72 -7.26
N ASP A 19 9.41 -26.98 -7.34
CA ASP A 19 8.51 -28.12 -7.22
C ASP A 19 8.23 -28.33 -5.73
N VAL A 20 7.01 -28.07 -5.32
CA VAL A 20 6.58 -28.31 -3.94
C VAL A 20 6.05 -29.74 -3.89
N ALA A 21 6.62 -30.56 -3.02
CA ALA A 21 6.27 -31.96 -2.90
C ALA A 21 4.78 -32.22 -2.56
N ASP A 22 4.09 -31.23 -2.03
CA ASP A 22 2.67 -31.27 -1.74
C ASP A 22 1.93 -30.31 -2.69
N PRO A 23 1.14 -30.83 -3.65
CA PRO A 23 0.42 -30.03 -4.62
C PRO A 23 -0.67 -29.13 -3.99
N ASP A 24 -1.10 -29.42 -2.77
CA ASP A 24 -2.08 -28.61 -2.04
C ASP A 24 -1.46 -27.43 -1.31
N GLN A 25 -0.14 -27.36 -1.23
CA GLN A 25 0.55 -26.21 -0.63
C GLN A 25 0.85 -25.12 -1.66
N TYR A 26 0.44 -23.89 -1.32
CA TYR A 26 0.76 -22.76 -2.15
C TYR A 26 2.27 -22.45 -2.10
N PRO A 27 3.01 -22.56 -3.23
CA PRO A 27 4.47 -22.51 -3.22
C PRO A 27 5.06 -21.23 -2.60
N LEU A 28 4.43 -20.07 -2.83
CA LEU A 28 4.89 -18.81 -2.24
C LEU A 28 4.77 -18.78 -0.72
N TRP A 29 3.77 -19.45 -0.13
CA TRP A 29 3.67 -19.56 1.33
C TRP A 29 4.84 -20.35 1.89
N VAL A 30 5.15 -21.49 1.30
CA VAL A 30 6.27 -22.35 1.72
C VAL A 30 7.59 -21.60 1.62
N LEU A 31 7.84 -20.95 0.48
CA LEU A 31 9.04 -20.15 0.27
C LEU A 31 9.17 -19.01 1.29
N ASN A 32 8.11 -18.25 1.52
CA ASN A 32 8.09 -17.18 2.49
C ASN A 32 8.38 -17.71 3.91
N HIS A 33 7.82 -18.87 4.27
CA HIS A 33 8.03 -19.50 5.56
C HIS A 33 9.50 -19.87 5.76
N TYR A 34 10.10 -20.58 4.82
CA TYR A 34 11.51 -20.97 4.91
C TYR A 34 12.44 -19.77 4.95
N HIS A 35 12.23 -18.77 4.10
CA HIS A 35 13.04 -17.56 4.11
C HIS A 35 12.90 -16.75 5.39
N PHE A 36 11.69 -16.63 5.93
CA PHE A 36 11.45 -15.95 7.18
C PHE A 36 12.16 -16.65 8.35
N LEU A 37 12.09 -17.98 8.40
CA LEU A 37 12.80 -18.77 9.42
C LEU A 37 14.31 -18.62 9.30
N ASP A 38 14.84 -18.63 8.09
CA ASP A 38 16.27 -18.45 7.85
C ASP A 38 16.76 -17.07 8.30
N LEU A 39 16.04 -16.02 7.94
CA LEU A 39 16.31 -14.65 8.40
C LEU A 39 16.21 -14.51 9.94
N SER A 40 15.35 -15.30 10.56
CA SER A 40 15.10 -15.27 12.00
C SER A 40 16.06 -16.13 12.83
N ARG A 41 16.93 -16.92 12.19
CA ARG A 41 17.93 -17.75 12.90
C ARG A 41 18.90 -16.92 13.74
N ASN A 42 19.22 -15.73 13.27
CA ASN A 42 20.03 -14.79 14.03
C ASN A 42 19.14 -14.00 14.99
N LYS A 43 19.13 -14.40 16.26
CA LYS A 43 18.31 -13.77 17.32
C LYS A 43 18.59 -12.28 17.55
N ALA A 44 19.70 -11.74 17.04
CA ALA A 44 20.01 -10.31 17.11
C ALA A 44 19.20 -9.44 16.13
N LYS A 45 18.53 -10.05 15.16
CA LYS A 45 17.72 -9.35 14.14
C LYS A 45 16.36 -10.02 14.00
N ARG A 46 15.32 -9.21 13.88
CA ARG A 46 13.99 -9.69 13.50
C ARG A 46 13.96 -9.99 12.00
N GLY A 47 13.40 -11.13 11.64
CA GLY A 47 13.14 -11.44 10.24
C GLY A 47 12.14 -10.43 9.67
N MET A 48 12.42 -9.94 8.47
CA MET A 48 11.50 -9.12 7.70
C MET A 48 11.48 -9.63 6.26
N LEU A 49 10.31 -9.89 5.76
CA LEU A 49 10.10 -10.41 4.41
C LEU A 49 9.02 -9.57 3.72
N LEU A 50 9.34 -9.11 2.52
CA LEU A 50 8.38 -8.55 1.59
C LEU A 50 7.99 -9.65 0.61
N GLY A 51 6.85 -10.29 0.84
CA GLY A 51 6.40 -11.42 0.03
C GLY A 51 5.13 -11.10 -0.74
N ARG A 52 4.97 -11.73 -1.89
CA ARG A 52 3.73 -11.74 -2.65
C ARG A 52 2.95 -13.02 -2.32
N ASN A 53 2.13 -12.94 -1.28
CA ASN A 53 1.26 -14.04 -0.91
C ASN A 53 -0.02 -13.47 -0.29
N ALA A 54 -1.16 -14.02 -0.66
CA ALA A 54 -2.46 -13.64 -0.13
C ALA A 54 -3.20 -14.85 0.47
N GLY A 55 -2.48 -15.93 0.79
CA GLY A 55 -3.04 -17.13 1.39
C GLY A 55 -3.23 -16.99 2.90
N VAL A 56 -3.84 -18.02 3.49
CA VAL A 56 -4.00 -18.16 4.94
C VAL A 56 -2.64 -18.04 5.64
N ALA A 57 -2.61 -17.36 6.79
CA ALA A 57 -1.41 -17.14 7.60
C ALA A 57 -0.34 -16.20 6.99
N THR A 58 -0.62 -15.49 5.91
CA THR A 58 0.29 -14.49 5.33
C THR A 58 0.66 -13.38 6.33
N HIS A 59 -0.21 -13.07 7.28
CA HIS A 59 0.04 -12.09 8.35
C HIS A 59 1.26 -12.42 9.24
N ARG A 60 1.75 -13.66 9.20
CA ARG A 60 2.98 -14.07 9.92
C ARG A 60 4.24 -13.45 9.33
N TYR A 61 4.18 -12.98 8.09
CA TYR A 61 5.30 -12.35 7.40
C TYR A 61 5.05 -10.86 7.33
N PRO A 62 5.95 -10.00 7.83
CA PRO A 62 5.61 -8.63 8.16
C PRO A 62 5.05 -7.80 7.02
N VAL A 63 5.51 -7.98 5.79
CA VAL A 63 5.11 -7.13 4.67
C VAL A 63 4.59 -7.98 3.50
N CYS A 64 3.39 -7.67 3.06
CA CYS A 64 2.78 -8.27 1.88
C CYS A 64 2.80 -7.27 0.71
N TYR A 65 3.01 -7.78 -0.50
CA TYR A 65 2.98 -7.00 -1.73
C TYR A 65 1.77 -7.37 -2.58
N THR A 66 1.03 -6.38 -3.04
CA THR A 66 -0.18 -6.57 -3.87
C THR A 66 0.09 -7.18 -5.25
N GLY A 67 1.33 -7.13 -5.72
CA GLY A 67 1.69 -7.45 -7.08
C GLY A 67 1.78 -6.22 -7.98
N LYS A 68 2.16 -6.45 -9.22
CA LYS A 68 2.32 -5.39 -10.22
C LYS A 68 0.97 -4.80 -10.60
N THR A 69 0.87 -3.48 -10.57
CA THR A 69 -0.30 -2.72 -10.99
C THR A 69 0.00 -1.91 -12.26
N GLU A 70 -0.99 -1.71 -13.08
CA GLU A 70 -0.86 -0.83 -14.25
C GLU A 70 -0.87 0.65 -13.84
N ILE A 71 -0.24 1.50 -14.66
CA ILE A 71 -0.21 2.96 -14.47
C ILE A 71 -1.50 3.53 -15.03
N THR A 72 -2.59 3.39 -14.27
CA THR A 72 -3.93 3.81 -14.67
C THR A 72 -4.74 4.34 -13.49
N TRP A 73 -5.73 5.19 -13.78
CA TRP A 73 -6.71 5.63 -12.79
C TRP A 73 -7.53 4.48 -12.22
N GLU A 74 -7.81 3.47 -13.03
CA GLU A 74 -8.55 2.28 -12.59
C GLU A 74 -7.75 1.46 -11.55
N SER A 75 -6.44 1.39 -11.72
CA SER A 75 -5.57 0.78 -10.70
C SER A 75 -5.55 1.60 -9.41
N LEU A 76 -5.47 2.94 -9.52
CA LEU A 76 -5.48 3.83 -8.34
C LEU A 76 -6.78 3.68 -7.54
N LYS A 77 -7.94 3.61 -8.20
CA LYS A 77 -9.25 3.43 -7.57
C LYS A 77 -9.35 2.15 -6.72
N LYS A 78 -8.60 1.12 -7.08
CA LYS A 78 -8.61 -0.18 -6.38
C LYS A 78 -7.74 -0.19 -5.12
N ILE A 79 -6.81 0.75 -4.95
CA ILE A 79 -5.84 0.72 -3.84
C ILE A 79 -6.50 0.83 -2.46
N PRO A 80 -7.46 1.74 -2.20
CA PRO A 80 -8.15 1.77 -0.91
C PRO A 80 -8.80 0.42 -0.57
N TRP A 81 -9.56 -0.13 -1.50
CA TRP A 81 -10.19 -1.44 -1.34
C TRP A 81 -9.18 -2.57 -1.09
N LEU A 82 -8.03 -2.57 -1.77
CA LEU A 82 -6.97 -3.55 -1.53
C LEU A 82 -6.39 -3.43 -0.12
N ASN A 83 -6.15 -2.21 0.36
CA ASN A 83 -5.65 -1.97 1.70
C ASN A 83 -6.65 -2.42 2.78
N GLU A 84 -7.94 -2.16 2.58
CA GLU A 84 -9.02 -2.59 3.47
C GLU A 84 -9.20 -4.09 3.48
N THR A 85 -9.18 -4.74 2.30
CA THR A 85 -9.28 -6.18 2.17
C THR A 85 -8.08 -6.88 2.84
N ALA A 86 -6.89 -6.33 2.70
CA ALA A 86 -5.70 -6.83 3.38
C ALA A 86 -5.85 -6.71 4.91
N ALA A 87 -6.39 -5.60 5.40
CA ALA A 87 -6.69 -5.40 6.80
C ALA A 87 -7.67 -6.45 7.34
N ASN A 88 -8.75 -6.74 6.59
CA ASN A 88 -9.72 -7.80 6.93
C ASN A 88 -9.06 -9.20 7.01
N ALA A 89 -8.04 -9.43 6.19
CA ALA A 89 -7.26 -10.67 6.21
C ALA A 89 -6.16 -10.69 7.29
N GLY A 90 -6.08 -9.68 8.15
CA GLY A 90 -5.04 -9.54 9.17
C GLY A 90 -3.67 -9.11 8.62
N VAL A 91 -3.61 -8.62 7.38
CA VAL A 91 -2.37 -8.14 6.74
C VAL A 91 -2.32 -6.62 6.81
N SER A 92 -1.80 -6.07 7.91
CA SER A 92 -1.73 -4.63 8.09
C SER A 92 -0.63 -3.96 7.25
N TRP A 93 0.51 -4.63 7.06
CA TRP A 93 1.63 -4.10 6.29
C TRP A 93 1.56 -4.52 4.83
N ILE A 94 0.64 -3.91 4.10
CA ILE A 94 0.50 -4.11 2.65
C ILE A 94 1.24 -3.02 1.88
N SER A 95 1.98 -3.43 0.84
CA SER A 95 2.70 -2.56 -0.08
C SER A 95 2.06 -2.59 -1.45
N THR A 96 1.81 -1.41 -2.00
CA THR A 96 1.44 -1.21 -3.40
C THR A 96 2.55 -0.43 -4.11
N ASP A 97 2.58 -0.47 -5.44
CA ASP A 97 3.49 0.37 -6.22
C ASP A 97 2.86 1.74 -6.45
N VAL A 98 3.39 2.77 -5.79
CA VAL A 98 2.89 4.15 -5.93
C VAL A 98 3.03 4.63 -7.37
N GLY A 99 1.91 5.02 -7.97
CA GLY A 99 1.83 5.42 -9.38
C GLY A 99 1.81 4.25 -10.38
N GLY A 100 1.59 3.02 -9.89
CA GLY A 100 1.59 1.82 -10.72
C GLY A 100 3.00 1.33 -11.09
N ASN A 101 3.11 0.12 -11.63
CA ASN A 101 4.36 -0.55 -11.90
C ASN A 101 4.74 -0.58 -13.39
N HIS A 102 3.77 -0.82 -14.27
CA HIS A 102 4.00 -1.07 -15.71
C HIS A 102 2.78 -0.69 -16.53
N GLY A 103 2.93 -0.72 -17.84
CA GLY A 103 1.83 -0.41 -18.77
C GLY A 103 1.28 1.00 -18.59
N GLY A 104 0.13 1.27 -19.18
CA GLY A 104 -0.59 2.52 -19.00
C GLY A 104 0.16 3.75 -19.52
N VAL A 105 -0.22 4.93 -19.02
CA VAL A 105 0.37 6.22 -19.40
C VAL A 105 0.76 6.97 -18.14
N GLU A 106 2.02 7.40 -18.07
CA GLU A 106 2.50 8.26 -17.00
C GLU A 106 1.94 9.68 -17.15
N GLU A 107 1.18 10.12 -16.16
CA GLU A 107 0.50 11.41 -16.09
C GLU A 107 0.81 12.05 -14.72
N SER A 108 1.15 13.33 -14.71
CA SER A 108 1.53 14.04 -13.49
C SER A 108 0.42 14.06 -12.44
N GLU A 109 -0.83 14.23 -12.84
CA GLU A 109 -1.96 14.21 -11.90
C GLU A 109 -2.14 12.83 -11.27
N LEU A 110 -2.12 11.76 -12.08
CA LEU A 110 -2.19 10.39 -11.59
C LEU A 110 -1.05 10.10 -10.59
N TYR A 111 0.17 10.55 -10.92
CA TYR A 111 1.32 10.39 -10.05
C TYR A 111 1.13 11.11 -8.72
N ILE A 112 0.73 12.40 -8.75
CA ILE A 112 0.45 13.19 -7.54
C ILE A 112 -0.59 12.48 -6.66
N ARG A 113 -1.75 12.10 -7.21
CA ARG A 113 -2.81 11.41 -6.46
C ARG A 113 -2.36 10.07 -5.88
N SER A 114 -1.51 9.37 -6.62
CA SER A 114 -0.92 8.12 -6.13
C SER A 114 0.04 8.35 -4.95
N VAL A 115 0.82 9.43 -4.98
CA VAL A 115 1.70 9.82 -3.86
C VAL A 115 0.87 10.24 -2.66
N GLU A 116 -0.14 11.06 -2.84
CA GLU A 116 -1.07 11.49 -1.78
C GLU A 116 -1.67 10.28 -1.06
N LEU A 117 -2.23 9.33 -1.81
CA LEU A 117 -2.77 8.09 -1.26
C LEU A 117 -1.68 7.23 -0.60
N GLY A 118 -0.51 7.13 -1.22
CA GLY A 118 0.63 6.37 -0.71
C GLY A 118 1.13 6.86 0.65
N VAL A 119 1.05 8.17 0.93
CA VAL A 119 1.41 8.75 2.22
C VAL A 119 0.53 8.21 3.34
N PHE A 120 -0.74 7.97 3.06
CA PHE A 120 -1.71 7.40 3.99
C PHE A 120 -1.96 5.90 3.73
N SER A 121 -0.98 5.21 3.17
CA SER A 121 -0.95 3.76 3.04
C SER A 121 0.06 3.16 4.02
N PRO A 122 -0.08 1.88 4.43
CA PRO A 122 0.87 1.28 5.38
C PRO A 122 2.31 1.36 4.89
N ILE A 123 2.56 1.00 3.64
CA ILE A 123 3.87 1.08 2.99
C ILE A 123 3.80 2.07 1.83
N LEU A 124 4.66 3.09 1.87
CA LEU A 124 4.92 3.98 0.76
C LEU A 124 6.13 3.48 -0.01
N ARG A 125 5.94 2.96 -1.21
CA ARG A 125 7.00 2.38 -2.03
C ARG A 125 6.90 2.83 -3.48
N PHE A 126 7.99 3.38 -3.99
CA PHE A 126 8.16 3.66 -5.41
C PHE A 126 8.87 2.47 -6.07
N HIS A 127 8.22 1.86 -7.03
CA HIS A 127 8.78 0.74 -7.78
C HIS A 127 8.15 0.68 -9.17
N ALA A 128 8.94 0.28 -10.16
CA ALA A 128 8.45 0.09 -11.52
C ALA A 128 9.18 -1.07 -12.21
N ALA A 129 8.59 -1.57 -13.26
CA ALA A 129 9.27 -2.42 -14.21
C ALA A 129 10.47 -1.68 -14.82
N ARG A 130 11.46 -2.42 -15.28
CA ARG A 130 12.64 -1.84 -15.95
C ARG A 130 12.21 -1.12 -17.22
N GLY A 131 12.55 0.17 -17.33
CA GLY A 131 12.27 0.95 -18.54
C GLY A 131 12.57 2.43 -18.35
N LYS A 132 13.12 3.07 -19.37
CA LYS A 132 13.47 4.50 -19.35
C LYS A 132 12.25 5.43 -19.27
N TYR A 133 11.07 4.92 -19.59
CA TYR A 133 9.83 5.70 -19.63
C TYR A 133 9.16 5.85 -18.28
N TYR A 134 9.44 4.94 -17.33
CA TYR A 134 8.81 4.97 -16.01
C TYR A 134 9.46 6.04 -15.12
N LYS A 135 8.65 7.01 -14.67
CA LYS A 135 9.07 8.16 -13.87
C LYS A 135 8.59 7.99 -12.43
N LYS A 136 9.31 7.22 -11.63
CA LYS A 136 8.94 7.03 -10.21
C LYS A 136 9.67 7.98 -9.29
N GLU A 137 10.81 8.48 -9.70
CA GLU A 137 11.56 9.46 -8.94
C GLU A 137 10.91 10.85 -9.06
N PRO A 138 10.61 11.53 -7.92
CA PRO A 138 9.92 12.82 -7.96
C PRO A 138 10.59 13.87 -8.84
N TRP A 139 11.92 13.91 -8.86
CA TRP A 139 12.70 14.89 -9.62
C TRP A 139 12.68 14.72 -11.15
N ARG A 140 12.07 13.65 -11.64
CA ARG A 140 11.89 13.44 -13.09
C ARG A 140 10.63 14.09 -13.66
N TRP A 141 9.83 14.69 -12.81
CA TRP A 141 8.60 15.38 -13.17
C TRP A 141 8.81 16.91 -13.31
N ASP A 142 7.77 17.61 -13.74
CA ASP A 142 7.78 19.07 -13.76
C ASP A 142 7.85 19.69 -12.36
N ALA A 143 8.27 20.96 -12.28
CA ALA A 143 8.51 21.64 -11.00
C ALA A 143 7.27 21.69 -10.08
N LYS A 144 6.07 21.79 -10.64
CA LYS A 144 4.82 21.77 -9.87
C LYS A 144 4.59 20.41 -9.23
N THR A 145 4.76 19.34 -9.99
CA THR A 145 4.65 17.97 -9.51
C THR A 145 5.68 17.68 -8.42
N VAL A 146 6.93 18.13 -8.63
CA VAL A 146 8.00 18.00 -7.63
C VAL A 146 7.61 18.69 -6.32
N ALA A 147 7.17 19.94 -6.37
CA ALA A 147 6.81 20.71 -5.17
C ALA A 147 5.66 20.03 -4.38
N ILE A 148 4.64 19.55 -5.08
CA ILE A 148 3.50 18.86 -4.42
C ILE A 148 3.97 17.54 -3.79
N THR A 149 4.69 16.71 -4.55
CA THR A 149 5.15 15.41 -4.06
C THR A 149 6.13 15.56 -2.90
N GLU A 150 7.01 16.57 -2.93
CA GLU A 150 7.91 16.89 -1.82
C GLU A 150 7.12 17.22 -0.54
N LYS A 151 6.07 18.06 -0.63
CA LYS A 151 5.19 18.38 0.51
C LYS A 151 4.66 17.09 1.16
N TYR A 152 4.12 16.18 0.36
CA TYR A 152 3.55 14.93 0.85
C TYR A 152 4.59 13.94 1.37
N LEU A 153 5.74 13.83 0.74
CA LEU A 153 6.84 13.00 1.25
C LEU A 153 7.38 13.51 2.60
N ARG A 154 7.49 14.83 2.76
CA ARG A 154 7.82 15.43 4.06
C ARG A 154 6.74 15.16 5.10
N LEU A 155 5.47 15.21 4.71
CA LEU A 155 4.36 14.82 5.58
C LEU A 155 4.50 13.36 6.03
N ARG A 156 4.81 12.42 5.13
CA ARG A 156 5.05 11.02 5.48
C ARG A 156 6.13 10.87 6.54
N HIS A 157 7.23 11.60 6.42
CA HIS A 157 8.31 11.57 7.42
C HIS A 157 7.85 12.11 8.78
N ARG A 158 7.05 13.16 8.81
CA ARG A 158 6.46 13.68 10.06
C ARG A 158 5.50 12.69 10.72
N LEU A 159 4.85 11.85 9.94
CA LEU A 159 3.94 10.81 10.44
C LEU A 159 4.68 9.56 10.96
N LEU A 160 6.00 9.43 10.85
CA LEU A 160 6.72 8.24 11.31
C LEU A 160 6.49 7.90 12.78
N PRO A 161 6.51 8.84 13.75
CA PRO A 161 6.22 8.52 15.15
C PRO A 161 4.78 8.00 15.34
N TYR A 162 3.82 8.58 14.63
CA TYR A 162 2.44 8.12 14.62
C TYR A 162 2.33 6.70 14.06
N LEU A 163 2.93 6.44 12.90
CA LEU A 163 2.97 5.11 12.29
C LEU A 163 3.62 4.06 13.19
N TYR A 164 4.68 4.45 13.89
CA TYR A 164 5.34 3.56 14.85
C TYR A 164 4.41 3.18 16.00
N THR A 165 3.62 4.14 16.49
CA THR A 165 2.61 3.90 17.52
C THR A 165 1.51 2.97 17.02
N GLU A 166 1.01 3.21 15.81
CA GLU A 166 -0.03 2.34 15.22
C GLU A 166 0.51 0.93 14.87
N ALA A 167 1.79 0.82 14.51
CA ALA A 167 2.47 -0.46 14.37
C ALA A 167 2.52 -1.24 15.69
N TYR A 168 2.78 -0.55 16.80
CA TYR A 168 2.73 -1.15 18.13
C TYR A 168 1.30 -1.61 18.50
N ASN A 169 0.29 -0.80 18.22
CA ASN A 169 -1.11 -1.18 18.42
C ASN A 169 -1.50 -2.41 17.59
N TYR A 170 -1.02 -2.49 16.35
CA TYR A 170 -1.23 -3.68 15.53
C TYR A 170 -0.57 -4.91 16.14
N TYR A 171 0.66 -4.79 16.62
CA TYR A 171 1.37 -5.89 17.27
C TYR A 171 0.67 -6.37 18.54
N GLU A 172 0.27 -5.46 19.42
CA GLU A 172 -0.33 -5.78 20.73
C GLU A 172 -1.80 -6.22 20.63
N LYS A 173 -2.57 -5.60 19.76
CA LYS A 173 -4.04 -5.70 19.74
C LYS A 173 -4.61 -6.28 18.44
N GLY A 174 -3.78 -6.51 17.44
CA GLY A 174 -4.23 -6.93 16.10
C GLY A 174 -5.00 -5.84 15.33
N VAL A 175 -4.96 -4.59 15.77
CA VAL A 175 -5.69 -3.49 15.11
C VAL A 175 -4.90 -3.04 13.88
N PRO A 176 -5.43 -3.19 12.66
CA PRO A 176 -4.71 -2.84 11.44
C PRO A 176 -4.50 -1.33 11.31
N ILE A 177 -3.42 -0.94 10.58
CA ILE A 177 -3.12 0.47 10.32
C ILE A 177 -4.20 1.12 9.45
N VAL A 178 -4.66 0.44 8.40
CA VAL A 178 -5.84 0.86 7.64
C VAL A 178 -7.06 0.18 8.24
N GLN A 179 -8.00 0.98 8.71
CA GLN A 179 -9.26 0.49 9.27
C GLN A 179 -10.40 0.99 8.39
N PRO A 180 -11.09 0.08 7.68
CA PRO A 180 -12.24 0.46 6.88
C PRO A 180 -13.26 1.25 7.70
N LEU A 181 -13.87 2.26 7.10
CA LEU A 181 -14.87 3.08 7.79
C LEU A 181 -16.08 2.23 8.27
N TYR A 182 -16.41 1.17 7.54
CA TYR A 182 -17.51 0.26 7.88
C TYR A 182 -17.27 -0.56 9.16
N TYR A 183 -16.06 -0.59 9.73
CA TYR A 183 -15.87 -1.21 11.06
C TYR A 183 -16.64 -0.49 12.15
N LYS A 184 -16.76 0.81 12.04
CA LYS A 184 -17.51 1.65 12.99
C LYS A 184 -18.91 2.01 12.48
N LEU A 185 -19.06 2.10 11.16
CA LEU A 185 -20.25 2.57 10.46
C LEU A 185 -20.64 1.58 9.35
N PRO A 186 -21.22 0.41 9.65
CA PRO A 186 -21.48 -0.66 8.67
C PRO A 186 -22.27 -0.21 7.43
N TRP A 187 -23.18 0.74 7.57
CA TRP A 187 -24.01 1.27 6.48
C TRP A 187 -23.20 1.95 5.37
N VAL A 188 -21.97 2.42 5.67
CA VAL A 188 -21.09 3.07 4.69
C VAL A 188 -20.69 2.13 3.58
N TYR A 189 -20.66 0.82 3.84
CA TYR A 189 -20.29 -0.18 2.85
C TYR A 189 -21.24 -0.18 1.64
N ASP A 190 -22.50 0.14 1.85
CA ASP A 190 -23.54 0.14 0.80
C ASP A 190 -23.53 1.45 -0.02
N ASP A 191 -22.87 2.50 0.47
CA ASP A 191 -22.77 3.78 -0.25
C ASP A 191 -21.41 3.88 -0.96
N GLU A 192 -21.44 3.83 -2.29
CA GLU A 192 -20.25 3.93 -3.13
C GLU A 192 -19.47 5.25 -2.94
N SER A 193 -20.14 6.31 -2.54
CA SER A 193 -19.52 7.62 -2.31
C SER A 193 -18.51 7.61 -1.18
N TYR A 194 -18.72 6.76 -0.17
CA TYR A 194 -17.92 6.72 1.05
C TYR A 194 -17.11 5.43 1.21
N ARG A 195 -17.31 4.45 0.35
CA ARG A 195 -16.69 3.11 0.43
C ARG A 195 -15.16 3.12 0.46
N ASN A 196 -14.53 4.13 -0.13
CA ASN A 196 -13.07 4.25 -0.19
C ASN A 196 -12.48 5.07 0.95
N GLU A 197 -13.30 5.49 1.92
CA GLU A 197 -12.84 6.20 3.10
C GLU A 197 -12.41 5.23 4.19
N TYR A 198 -11.34 5.57 4.87
CA TYR A 198 -10.80 4.72 5.92
C TYR A 198 -10.12 5.54 7.02
N TYR A 199 -10.00 4.93 8.19
CA TYR A 199 -9.10 5.43 9.21
C TYR A 199 -7.68 4.94 8.95
N PHE A 200 -6.74 5.86 8.92
CA PHE A 200 -5.31 5.55 8.90
C PHE A 200 -4.79 5.67 10.33
N GLY A 201 -4.63 4.53 10.98
CA GLY A 201 -4.52 4.45 12.42
C GLY A 201 -5.84 4.81 13.12
N ARG A 202 -5.77 5.38 14.31
CA ARG A 202 -6.95 5.66 15.14
C ARG A 202 -7.48 7.09 14.99
N GLU A 203 -6.62 8.03 14.58
CA GLU A 203 -6.87 9.47 14.68
C GLU A 203 -7.03 10.17 13.32
N LEU A 204 -6.63 9.55 12.23
CA LEU A 204 -6.68 10.17 10.90
C LEU A 204 -7.78 9.53 10.06
N LEU A 205 -8.74 10.34 9.62
CA LEU A 205 -9.74 9.96 8.60
C LEU A 205 -9.20 10.38 7.23
N VAL A 206 -9.19 9.44 6.29
CA VAL A 206 -8.67 9.64 4.94
C VAL A 206 -9.77 9.41 3.92
N ALA A 207 -10.06 10.43 3.12
CA ALA A 207 -10.97 10.39 1.98
C ALA A 207 -10.17 10.63 0.69
N PRO A 208 -9.61 9.59 0.07
CA PRO A 208 -8.65 9.76 -1.01
C PRO A 208 -9.32 10.22 -2.30
N ILE A 209 -8.72 11.21 -2.98
CA ILE A 209 -9.15 11.62 -4.31
C ILE A 209 -8.50 10.68 -5.32
N ILE A 210 -9.28 9.76 -5.87
CA ILE A 210 -8.86 8.69 -6.78
C ILE A 210 -9.46 8.83 -8.18
N THR A 211 -9.97 10.00 -8.50
CA THR A 211 -10.54 10.35 -9.81
C THR A 211 -9.78 11.50 -10.44
N LYS A 212 -9.71 11.50 -11.76
CA LYS A 212 -9.14 12.60 -12.53
C LYS A 212 -9.98 13.86 -12.37
N LYS A 213 -9.34 15.01 -12.38
CA LYS A 213 -10.03 16.31 -12.41
C LYS A 213 -10.89 16.47 -13.65
N ASP A 214 -11.98 17.19 -13.50
CA ASP A 214 -12.79 17.65 -14.62
C ASP A 214 -11.97 18.56 -15.54
N SER A 215 -12.02 18.31 -16.85
CA SER A 215 -11.21 19.04 -17.84
C SER A 215 -11.68 20.48 -18.06
N VAL A 216 -12.96 20.77 -17.84
CA VAL A 216 -13.55 22.09 -18.02
C VAL A 216 -13.36 22.94 -16.77
N MET A 217 -13.74 22.39 -15.62
CA MET A 217 -13.64 23.08 -14.34
C MET A 217 -12.21 23.08 -13.76
N ASN A 218 -11.33 22.25 -14.30
CA ASN A 218 -9.94 22.06 -13.84
C ASN A 218 -9.83 21.71 -12.33
N ARG A 219 -10.81 21.04 -11.80
CA ARG A 219 -10.90 20.62 -10.38
C ARG A 219 -11.59 19.28 -10.23
N THR A 220 -11.35 18.61 -9.13
CA THR A 220 -12.07 17.41 -8.73
C THR A 220 -13.05 17.76 -7.60
N THR A 221 -14.30 17.32 -7.73
CA THR A 221 -15.26 17.35 -6.62
C THR A 221 -15.26 15.96 -5.98
N HIS A 222 -15.07 15.91 -4.68
CA HIS A 222 -15.09 14.66 -3.93
C HIS A 222 -16.06 14.80 -2.75
N ARG A 223 -16.95 13.83 -2.61
CA ARG A 223 -17.89 13.73 -1.49
C ARG A 223 -17.30 12.76 -0.48
N PHE A 224 -17.33 13.12 0.81
CA PHE A 224 -16.86 12.29 1.89
C PHE A 224 -17.73 12.45 3.12
N TYR A 225 -17.71 11.47 3.99
CA TYR A 225 -18.46 11.43 5.22
C TYR A 225 -17.57 11.78 6.41
N ILE A 226 -18.05 12.69 7.26
CA ILE A 226 -17.38 13.01 8.53
C ILE A 226 -18.23 12.44 9.65
N PRO A 227 -17.74 11.45 10.41
CA PRO A 227 -18.45 10.94 11.59
C PRO A 227 -18.70 12.04 12.63
N GLU A 228 -19.67 11.83 13.49
CA GLU A 228 -19.95 12.74 14.59
C GLU A 228 -18.71 12.93 15.48
N GLY A 229 -18.41 14.19 15.83
CA GLY A 229 -17.25 14.55 16.63
C GLY A 229 -16.60 15.86 16.21
N MET A 230 -15.48 16.17 16.84
CA MET A 230 -14.62 17.32 16.51
C MET A 230 -13.51 16.89 15.56
N TRP A 231 -13.44 17.50 14.39
CA TRP A 231 -12.48 17.18 13.35
C TRP A 231 -11.68 18.42 12.94
N TYR A 232 -10.44 18.21 12.62
CA TYR A 232 -9.54 19.25 12.13
C TYR A 232 -9.00 18.86 10.75
N ASP A 233 -9.00 19.83 9.83
CA ASP A 233 -8.29 19.66 8.55
C ASP A 233 -6.79 19.58 8.82
N TYR A 234 -6.16 18.54 8.33
CA TYR A 234 -4.74 18.29 8.55
C TYR A 234 -3.83 18.93 7.48
N ASN A 235 -4.39 19.54 6.42
CA ASN A 235 -3.60 20.12 5.31
C ASN A 235 -2.90 21.43 5.63
#